data_ed65bab7739bcb942d726cb9e64b0ead
#
_entry.id   ed65bab7739bcb942d726cb9e64b0ead
#
_cell.length_a   1.000
_cell.length_b   1.000
_cell.length_c   1.000
_cell.angle_alpha   90.00
_cell.angle_beta   90.00
_cell.angle_gamma   90.00
#
_symmetry.space_group_name_H-M   'P 1'
#
loop_
_entity.id
_entity.type
_entity.pdbx_description
1 polymer ?
#
loop_
_entity_poly.entity_id
_entity_poly.type
_entity_poly.pdbx_seq_one_letter_code
_entity_poly.pdbx_strand_id
1 'polypeptide(L)'
;TLDEKDSGYSLYAGLPMSENMDIEVSYNDFGEASLSGVSGNQFRIGSDTYEFTATASLAVSATSIGVAAKQKLELTEGVMLYGKLGVHQWDSKFSVSSTDTSASLDDDGADVFYGAGLEVSISNLKGRIGYSLYDLDGEDIDSFNVGFIFSF
;
A
#
# COMPACT_ATOMS: atom_id res chain seq x y z
N THR A 1 -8.40 -12.86 16.56
CA THR A 1 -7.51 -13.22 15.45
C THR A 1 -7.00 -11.93 14.82
N LEU A 2 -5.71 -11.73 14.78
CA LEU A 2 -5.10 -10.62 14.04
C LEU A 2 -4.99 -11.06 12.58
N ASP A 3 -5.65 -10.37 11.69
CA ASP A 3 -5.47 -10.53 10.26
C ASP A 3 -4.53 -9.41 9.79
N GLU A 4 -3.24 -9.73 9.67
CA GLU A 4 -2.20 -8.79 9.27
C GLU A 4 -2.03 -8.69 7.75
N LYS A 5 -2.81 -9.46 6.99
CA LYS A 5 -2.74 -9.47 5.53
C LYS A 5 -4.07 -9.06 4.96
N ASP A 6 -4.12 -7.84 4.48
CA ASP A 6 -5.21 -7.40 3.64
C ASP A 6 -4.76 -7.20 2.20
N SER A 7 -5.71 -7.29 1.29
CA SER A 7 -5.48 -7.05 -0.13
C SER A 7 -5.97 -5.65 -0.48
N GLY A 8 -5.05 -4.83 -0.94
CA GLY A 8 -5.34 -3.53 -1.50
C GLY A 8 -5.35 -3.56 -3.02
N TYR A 9 -5.62 -2.40 -3.59
CA TYR A 9 -5.49 -2.19 -5.03
C TYR A 9 -4.78 -0.88 -5.33
N SER A 10 -4.18 -0.80 -6.52
CA SER A 10 -3.51 0.40 -6.98
C SER A 10 -3.89 0.71 -8.43
N LEU A 11 -4.11 1.98 -8.69
CA LEU A 11 -4.32 2.52 -10.03
C LEU A 11 -3.16 3.43 -10.39
N TYR A 12 -2.66 3.27 -11.61
CA TYR A 12 -1.51 4.03 -12.11
C TYR A 12 -1.84 4.71 -13.43
N ALA A 13 -1.32 5.91 -13.60
CA ALA A 13 -1.27 6.59 -14.89
C ALA A 13 0.16 7.08 -15.12
N GLY A 14 0.77 6.70 -16.23
CA GLY A 14 2.14 7.06 -16.57
C GLY A 14 2.20 7.96 -17.79
N LEU A 15 3.07 8.98 -17.72
CA LEU A 15 3.42 9.86 -18.83
C LEU A 15 4.89 9.63 -19.17
N PRO A 16 5.21 9.16 -20.40
CA PRO A 16 6.59 9.00 -20.81
C PRO A 16 7.25 10.37 -20.96
N MET A 17 8.39 10.55 -20.27
CA MET A 17 9.23 11.74 -20.38
C MET A 17 10.40 11.51 -21.34
N SER A 18 10.87 10.27 -21.44
CA SER A 18 11.87 9.82 -22.38
C SER A 18 11.70 8.32 -22.64
N GLU A 19 12.58 7.72 -23.45
CA GLU A 19 12.55 6.28 -23.73
C GLU A 19 12.69 5.41 -22.47
N ASN A 20 13.39 5.93 -21.45
CA ASN A 20 13.74 5.19 -20.25
C ASN A 20 13.14 5.78 -18.96
N MET A 21 12.36 6.85 -19.04
CA MET A 21 11.85 7.54 -17.87
C MET A 21 10.38 7.94 -18.06
N ASP A 22 9.56 7.61 -17.07
CA ASP A 22 8.16 8.02 -16.99
C ASP A 22 7.93 8.83 -15.70
N ILE A 23 6.95 9.71 -15.73
CA ILE A 23 6.30 10.23 -14.54
C ILE A 23 5.03 9.40 -14.31
N GLU A 24 4.90 8.85 -13.13
CA GLU A 24 3.77 7.99 -12.76
C GLU A 24 2.97 8.63 -11.64
N VAL A 25 1.67 8.77 -11.84
CA VAL A 25 0.72 9.14 -10.79
C VAL A 25 0.04 7.87 -10.32
N SER A 26 -0.11 7.70 -9.03
CA SER A 26 -0.72 6.52 -8.44
C SER A 26 -1.79 6.88 -7.41
N TYR A 27 -2.82 6.06 -7.35
CA TYR A 27 -3.75 5.96 -6.23
C TYR A 27 -3.61 4.57 -5.65
N ASN A 28 -3.44 4.48 -4.33
CA ASN A 28 -3.31 3.21 -3.63
C ASN A 28 -4.34 3.14 -2.51
N ASP A 29 -4.98 2.00 -2.42
CA ASP A 29 -5.78 1.59 -1.28
C ASP A 29 -5.06 0.37 -0.68
N PHE A 30 -4.53 0.52 0.53
CA PHE A 30 -3.76 -0.53 1.20
C PHE A 30 -4.63 -1.57 1.90
N GLY A 31 -5.97 -1.43 1.78
CA GLY A 31 -6.92 -2.29 2.44
C GLY A 31 -7.16 -1.92 3.90
N GLU A 32 -7.76 -2.82 4.64
CA GLU A 32 -8.08 -2.65 6.04
C GLU A 32 -7.53 -3.80 6.89
N ALA A 33 -6.66 -3.49 7.84
CA ALA A 33 -6.26 -4.43 8.86
C ALA A 33 -7.21 -4.35 10.05
N SER A 34 -7.76 -5.48 10.50
CA SER A 34 -8.71 -5.51 11.60
C SER A 34 -8.34 -6.53 12.67
N LEU A 35 -8.57 -6.14 13.92
CA LEU A 35 -8.44 -6.99 15.09
C LEU A 35 -9.75 -6.97 15.85
N SER A 36 -10.35 -8.13 16.04
CA SER A 36 -11.56 -8.27 16.84
C SER A 36 -11.41 -9.32 17.94
N GLY A 37 -12.04 -9.07 19.07
CA GLY A 37 -12.03 -10.00 20.20
C GLY A 37 -13.22 -9.80 21.10
N VAL A 38 -13.62 -10.90 21.76
CA VAL A 38 -14.61 -10.87 22.84
C VAL A 38 -13.89 -10.75 24.18
N SER A 39 -14.60 -10.27 25.20
CA SER A 39 -14.07 -10.16 26.56
C SER A 39 -13.42 -11.48 27.03
N GLY A 40 -12.22 -11.39 27.56
CA GLY A 40 -11.41 -12.54 28.01
C GLY A 40 -10.44 -13.09 26.95
N ASN A 41 -10.53 -12.68 25.68
CA ASN A 41 -9.55 -13.06 24.68
C ASN A 41 -8.26 -12.24 24.84
N GLN A 42 -7.12 -12.91 24.71
CA GLN A 42 -5.80 -12.28 24.78
C GLN A 42 -5.21 -12.09 23.39
N PHE A 43 -4.50 -10.99 23.20
CA PHE A 43 -3.70 -10.71 22.00
C PHE A 43 -2.33 -10.15 22.37
N ARG A 44 -1.37 -10.24 21.47
CA ARG A 44 0.00 -9.77 21.69
C ARG A 44 0.35 -8.66 20.71
N ILE A 45 1.00 -7.63 21.24
CA ILE A 45 1.65 -6.59 20.44
C ILE A 45 3.12 -6.57 20.86
N GLY A 46 4.02 -6.99 19.97
CA GLY A 46 5.42 -7.16 20.29
C GLY A 46 5.65 -8.23 21.37
N SER A 47 6.28 -7.85 22.48
CA SER A 47 6.53 -8.70 23.65
C SER A 47 5.40 -8.70 24.69
N ASP A 48 4.46 -7.75 24.57
CA ASP A 48 3.41 -7.53 25.56
C ASP A 48 2.14 -8.30 25.22
N THR A 49 1.47 -8.81 26.24
CA THR A 49 0.20 -9.51 26.12
C THR A 49 -0.90 -8.65 26.73
N TYR A 50 -1.95 -8.43 25.95
CA TYR A 50 -3.12 -7.66 26.34
C TYR A 50 -4.36 -8.56 26.33
N GLU A 51 -5.37 -8.17 27.07
CA GLU A 51 -6.65 -8.89 27.15
C GLU A 51 -7.81 -7.94 26.85
N PHE A 52 -8.75 -8.40 26.05
CA PHE A 52 -10.00 -7.67 25.82
C PHE A 52 -10.86 -7.71 27.10
N THR A 53 -11.12 -6.56 27.67
CA THR A 53 -12.01 -6.41 28.83
C THR A 53 -13.49 -6.29 28.45
N ALA A 54 -13.76 -6.06 27.14
CA ALA A 54 -15.08 -6.04 26.54
C ALA A 54 -15.02 -6.57 25.10
N THR A 55 -16.15 -6.93 24.52
CA THR A 55 -16.22 -7.21 23.08
C THR A 55 -15.91 -5.93 22.30
N ALA A 56 -14.82 -5.93 21.54
CA ALA A 56 -14.35 -4.78 20.78
C ALA A 56 -13.78 -5.20 19.43
N SER A 57 -13.82 -4.29 18.47
CA SER A 57 -13.09 -4.39 17.22
C SER A 57 -12.26 -3.14 16.96
N LEU A 58 -11.07 -3.34 16.44
CA LEU A 58 -10.13 -2.33 16.01
C LEU A 58 -9.95 -2.49 14.51
N ALA A 59 -9.98 -1.40 13.76
CA ALA A 59 -9.71 -1.42 12.34
C ALA A 59 -8.81 -0.25 11.95
N VAL A 60 -7.87 -0.51 11.05
CA VAL A 60 -6.95 0.48 10.49
C VAL A 60 -6.98 0.35 8.98
N SER A 61 -7.26 1.43 8.29
CA SER A 61 -7.21 1.51 6.83
C SER A 61 -6.36 2.69 6.38
N ALA A 62 -5.72 2.57 5.23
CA ALA A 62 -4.91 3.64 4.66
C ALA A 62 -5.09 3.71 3.14
N THR A 63 -5.09 4.95 2.63
CA THR A 63 -5.10 5.25 1.19
C THR A 63 -4.01 6.26 0.89
N SER A 64 -3.51 6.30 -0.35
CA SER A 64 -2.58 7.35 -0.77
C SER A 64 -2.71 7.74 -2.23
N ILE A 65 -2.34 8.99 -2.52
CA ILE A 65 -2.13 9.49 -3.89
C ILE A 65 -0.67 9.89 -4.00
N GLY A 66 0.03 9.40 -5.02
CA GLY A 66 1.44 9.63 -5.19
C GLY A 66 1.84 10.07 -6.59
N VAL A 67 2.99 10.71 -6.67
CA VAL A 67 3.69 11.04 -7.92
C VAL A 67 5.12 10.56 -7.82
N ALA A 68 5.59 9.82 -8.81
CA ALA A 68 6.93 9.27 -8.85
C ALA A 68 7.61 9.47 -10.20
N ALA A 69 8.93 9.61 -10.17
CA ALA A 69 9.77 9.35 -11.32
C ALA A 69 10.07 7.85 -11.39
N LYS A 70 9.80 7.24 -12.53
CA LYS A 70 10.07 5.83 -12.80
C LYS A 70 11.13 5.71 -13.87
N GLN A 71 12.28 5.16 -13.51
CA GLN A 71 13.38 4.83 -14.42
C GLN A 71 13.25 3.39 -14.88
N LYS A 72 13.40 3.16 -16.17
CA LYS A 72 13.30 1.84 -16.80
C LYS A 72 14.63 1.43 -17.40
N LEU A 73 14.93 0.13 -17.32
CA LEU A 73 16.08 -0.49 -17.95
C LEU A 73 15.61 -1.77 -18.68
N GLU A 74 15.82 -1.82 -19.97
CA GLU A 74 15.55 -3.03 -20.74
C GLU A 74 16.59 -4.09 -20.42
N LEU A 75 16.14 -5.25 -19.92
CA LEU A 75 16.98 -6.40 -19.63
C LEU A 75 17.11 -7.32 -20.83
N THR A 76 16.02 -7.49 -21.55
CA THR A 76 15.92 -8.24 -22.81
C THR A 76 14.67 -7.78 -23.54
N GLU A 77 14.51 -8.18 -24.80
CA GLU A 77 13.36 -7.80 -25.59
C GLU A 77 12.05 -8.11 -24.86
N GLY A 78 11.26 -7.07 -24.59
CA GLY A 78 9.98 -7.16 -23.92
C GLY A 78 10.03 -7.26 -22.40
N VAL A 79 11.22 -7.27 -21.76
CA VAL A 79 11.36 -7.31 -20.30
C VAL A 79 12.10 -6.08 -19.80
N MET A 80 11.41 -5.28 -18.99
CA MET A 80 11.95 -4.05 -18.40
C MET A 80 12.07 -4.19 -16.88
N LEU A 81 13.23 -3.90 -16.34
CA LEU A 81 13.40 -3.59 -14.92
C LEU A 81 13.03 -2.12 -14.69
N TYR A 82 12.33 -1.81 -13.63
CA TYR A 82 12.10 -0.43 -13.24
C TYR A 82 12.42 -0.17 -11.77
N GLY A 83 12.83 1.06 -11.49
CA GLY A 83 12.89 1.64 -10.16
C GLY A 83 12.07 2.92 -10.13
N LYS A 84 11.41 3.21 -9.05
CA LYS A 84 10.64 4.44 -8.86
C LYS A 84 10.95 5.09 -7.51
N LEU A 85 10.91 6.41 -7.51
CA LEU A 85 11.03 7.24 -6.32
C LEU A 85 10.02 8.38 -6.43
N GLY A 86 9.28 8.63 -5.39
CA GLY A 86 8.24 9.64 -5.41
C GLY A 86 7.85 10.14 -4.03
N VAL A 87 6.84 10.97 -4.05
CA VAL A 87 6.15 11.47 -2.85
C VAL A 87 4.69 11.09 -2.93
N HIS A 88 4.09 10.83 -1.79
CA HIS A 88 2.68 10.53 -1.69
C HIS A 88 2.04 11.32 -0.54
N GLN A 89 0.79 11.65 -0.73
CA GLN A 89 -0.09 12.10 0.33
C GLN A 89 -0.94 10.91 0.75
N TRP A 90 -0.99 10.66 2.04
CA TRP A 90 -1.71 9.54 2.61
C TRP A 90 -2.75 9.99 3.63
N ASP A 91 -3.80 9.20 3.74
CA ASP A 91 -4.83 9.32 4.75
C ASP A 91 -4.98 7.96 5.44
N SER A 92 -4.98 7.95 6.74
CA SER A 92 -5.23 6.76 7.55
C SER A 92 -6.41 6.95 8.48
N LYS A 93 -7.16 5.88 8.71
CA LYS A 93 -8.27 5.85 9.65
C LYS A 93 -8.09 4.72 10.63
N PHE A 94 -8.12 5.06 11.89
CA PHE A 94 -8.15 4.13 12.99
C PHE A 94 -9.52 4.18 13.64
N SER A 95 -10.21 3.07 13.70
CA SER A 95 -11.53 2.96 14.31
C SER A 95 -11.55 1.90 15.40
N VAL A 96 -12.20 2.26 16.50
CA VAL A 96 -12.45 1.38 17.64
C VAL A 96 -13.95 1.30 17.83
N SER A 97 -14.52 0.11 17.84
CA SER A 97 -15.90 -0.12 18.18
C SER A 97 -16.05 -1.17 19.27
N SER A 98 -16.90 -0.88 20.23
CA SER A 98 -17.31 -1.75 21.32
C SER A 98 -18.83 -1.76 21.41
N THR A 99 -19.39 -2.62 22.25
CA THR A 99 -20.84 -2.78 22.41
C THR A 99 -21.58 -1.47 22.72
N ASP A 100 -20.90 -0.54 23.43
CA ASP A 100 -21.52 0.69 23.94
C ASP A 100 -20.84 1.97 23.45
N THR A 101 -19.71 1.88 22.73
CA THR A 101 -18.92 3.06 22.33
C THR A 101 -18.19 2.79 21.01
N SER A 102 -18.18 3.81 20.16
CA SER A 102 -17.34 3.87 18.97
C SER A 102 -16.54 5.16 18.94
N ALA A 103 -15.28 5.07 18.55
CA ALA A 103 -14.40 6.21 18.31
C ALA A 103 -13.61 6.00 17.03
N SER A 104 -13.34 7.06 16.30
CA SER A 104 -12.45 7.05 15.14
C SER A 104 -11.44 8.18 15.25
N LEU A 105 -10.23 7.91 14.79
CA LEU A 105 -9.16 8.89 14.61
C LEU A 105 -8.76 8.85 13.15
N ASP A 106 -8.68 10.01 12.54
CA ASP A 106 -8.18 10.20 11.20
C ASP A 106 -6.81 10.88 11.30
N ASP A 107 -5.84 10.41 10.52
CA ASP A 107 -4.51 10.99 10.43
C ASP A 107 -4.12 11.07 8.95
N ASP A 108 -3.40 12.12 8.57
CA ASP A 108 -2.97 12.37 7.21
C ASP A 108 -1.56 12.95 7.17
N GLY A 109 -0.87 12.72 6.09
CA GLY A 109 0.48 13.23 5.91
C GLY A 109 0.96 13.15 4.47
N ALA A 110 2.20 13.59 4.27
CA ALA A 110 2.88 13.49 2.97
C ALA A 110 4.32 13.04 3.21
N ASP A 111 4.67 11.92 2.60
CA ASP A 111 5.97 11.28 2.77
C ASP A 111 6.51 10.73 1.45
N VAL A 112 7.72 10.18 1.51
CA VAL A 112 8.37 9.56 0.35
C VAL A 112 7.93 8.11 0.17
N PHE A 113 8.00 7.64 -1.05
CA PHE A 113 7.91 6.22 -1.34
C PHE A 113 8.88 5.84 -2.46
N TYR A 114 9.30 4.60 -2.46
CA TYR A 114 10.15 4.05 -3.49
C TYR A 114 9.81 2.60 -3.78
N GLY A 115 10.22 2.13 -4.93
CA GLY A 115 9.93 0.75 -5.31
C GLY A 115 10.73 0.32 -6.53
N ALA A 116 10.67 -0.97 -6.79
CA ALA A 116 11.27 -1.59 -7.95
C ALA A 116 10.42 -2.77 -8.44
N GLY A 117 10.61 -3.16 -9.69
CA GLY A 117 9.88 -4.29 -10.24
C GLY A 117 10.23 -4.59 -11.68
N LEU A 118 9.46 -5.50 -12.26
CA LEU A 118 9.57 -5.94 -13.64
C LEU A 118 8.28 -5.67 -14.40
N GLU A 119 8.43 -5.24 -15.64
CA GLU A 119 7.35 -5.15 -16.62
C GLU A 119 7.67 -6.07 -17.80
N VAL A 120 6.71 -6.90 -18.19
CA VAL A 120 6.85 -7.84 -19.32
C VAL A 120 5.80 -7.48 -20.37
N SER A 121 6.26 -7.16 -21.57
CA SER A 121 5.40 -6.80 -22.70
C SER A 121 4.86 -8.07 -23.38
N ILE A 122 3.54 -8.12 -23.51
CA ILE A 122 2.82 -9.19 -24.22
C ILE A 122 1.90 -8.50 -25.21
N SER A 123 2.39 -8.24 -26.41
CA SER A 123 1.68 -7.45 -27.44
C SER A 123 1.42 -6.01 -26.95
N ASN A 124 0.16 -5.56 -26.90
CA ASN A 124 -0.24 -4.24 -26.39
C ASN A 124 -0.57 -4.23 -24.87
N LEU A 125 -0.38 -5.34 -24.21
CA LEU A 125 -0.54 -5.52 -22.78
C LEU A 125 0.82 -5.71 -22.13
N LYS A 126 1.06 -5.09 -20.99
CA LYS A 126 2.22 -5.36 -20.14
C LYS A 126 1.75 -5.95 -18.81
N GLY A 127 2.35 -7.06 -18.41
CA GLY A 127 2.28 -7.54 -17.03
C GLY A 127 3.29 -6.79 -16.17
N ARG A 128 2.95 -6.49 -14.93
CA ARG A 128 3.81 -5.81 -13.96
C ARG A 128 3.80 -6.57 -12.64
N ILE A 129 4.98 -6.79 -12.11
CA ILE A 129 5.18 -7.21 -10.72
C ILE A 129 6.12 -6.23 -10.06
N GLY A 130 5.82 -5.83 -8.84
CA GLY A 130 6.63 -4.85 -8.14
C GLY A 130 6.53 -4.95 -6.62
N TYR A 131 7.50 -4.33 -6.00
CA TYR A 131 7.57 -4.13 -4.56
C TYR A 131 7.79 -2.66 -4.28
N SER A 132 7.05 -2.10 -3.35
CA SER A 132 7.14 -0.70 -2.98
C SER A 132 7.07 -0.55 -1.48
N LEU A 133 7.84 0.41 -0.97
CA LEU A 133 7.83 0.85 0.41
C LEU A 133 7.28 2.27 0.47
N TYR A 134 6.29 2.47 1.32
CA TYR A 134 5.66 3.75 1.60
C TYR A 134 5.95 4.13 3.04
N ASP A 135 6.49 5.31 3.25
CA ASP A 135 6.65 5.91 4.57
C ASP A 135 5.33 6.61 4.95
N LEU A 136 4.84 6.40 6.16
CA LEU A 136 3.70 7.06 6.75
C LEU A 136 4.09 7.54 8.15
N ASP A 137 4.62 8.75 8.24
CA ASP A 137 5.06 9.38 9.49
C ASP A 137 6.09 8.51 10.28
N GLY A 138 7.01 7.86 9.55
CA GLY A 138 8.05 7.01 10.12
C GLY A 138 7.64 5.54 10.35
N GLU A 139 6.46 5.16 9.92
CA GLU A 139 6.03 3.77 9.83
C GLU A 139 6.03 3.32 8.37
N ASP A 140 6.64 2.19 8.09
CA ASP A 140 6.75 1.67 6.73
C ASP A 140 5.59 0.72 6.39
N ILE A 141 4.94 0.96 5.26
CA ILE A 141 4.05 -0.03 4.63
C ILE A 141 4.77 -0.61 3.42
N ASP A 142 4.95 -1.90 3.43
CA ASP A 142 5.44 -2.64 2.29
C ASP A 142 4.28 -3.23 1.46
N SER A 143 4.41 -3.11 0.15
CA SER A 143 3.41 -3.55 -0.80
C SER A 143 4.03 -4.35 -1.93
N PHE A 144 3.60 -5.61 -2.05
CA PHE A 144 3.86 -6.42 -3.23
C PHE A 144 2.65 -6.33 -4.16
N ASN A 145 2.89 -5.96 -5.41
CA ASN A 145 1.82 -5.76 -6.38
C ASN A 145 2.03 -6.57 -7.66
N VAL A 146 0.93 -7.04 -8.20
CA VAL A 146 0.82 -7.67 -9.51
C VAL A 146 -0.26 -6.96 -10.28
N GLY A 147 0.00 -6.56 -11.50
CA GLY A 147 -0.95 -5.77 -12.28
C GLY A 147 -0.72 -5.85 -13.78
N PHE A 148 -1.56 -5.11 -14.49
CA PHE A 148 -1.50 -4.98 -15.94
C PHE A 148 -1.46 -3.52 -16.33
N ILE A 149 -0.72 -3.21 -17.39
CA ILE A 149 -0.62 -1.87 -17.98
C ILE A 149 -1.12 -1.95 -19.42
N PHE A 150 -2.08 -1.09 -19.73
CA PHE A 150 -2.56 -0.89 -21.10
C PHE A 150 -1.95 0.40 -21.64
N SER A 151 -1.37 0.32 -22.83
CA SER A 151 -0.86 1.49 -23.57
C SER A 151 -1.78 1.79 -24.76
N PHE A 152 -2.14 3.03 -24.93
CA PHE A 152 -2.98 3.52 -26.02
C PHE A 152 -2.44 4.80 -26.64
#